data_15c7754a26b013b556bf2b6a80545a4b
#
_entry.id   15c7754a26b013b556bf2b6a80545a4b
#
_cell.length_a   1.000
_cell.length_b   1.000
_cell.length_c   1.000
_cell.angle_alpha   90.00
_cell.angle_beta   90.00
_cell.angle_gamma   90.00
#
_symmetry.space_group_name_H-M   'P 1'
#
loop_
_entity.id
_entity.type
_entity.pdbx_description
1 polymer ?
#
loop_
_entity_poly.entity_id
_entity_poly.type
_entity_poly.pdbx_seq_one_letter_code
_entity_poly.pdbx_strand_id
1 'polypeptide(L)'
;AFAAETPQNIKLDFHTSECATATTYTKQHEENLKMLMDMYGYTEDEQNILLKIEQERLNTLNTISPKAFPTNPEVGDVYKQTYTIGINTLIAGGNSAAQIAATIAKKFNLPVAVVLNLASAIAADLANNKNINGVKITVDYTYGPTNDGVLGWTPGYMTYELY
;
A
#
# COMPACT_ATOMS: atom_id res chain seq x y z
N ALA A 1 -6.38 11.64 -27.30
CA ALA A 1 -5.75 10.53 -26.58
C ALA A 1 -4.95 11.07 -25.40
N PHE A 2 -5.03 10.37 -24.30
CA PHE A 2 -4.29 10.74 -23.11
C PHE A 2 -2.88 10.17 -23.19
N ALA A 3 -1.88 11.03 -23.00
CA ALA A 3 -0.49 10.58 -22.94
C ALA A 3 -0.19 10.03 -21.55
N ALA A 4 0.53 8.91 -21.49
CA ALA A 4 0.95 8.33 -20.22
C ALA A 4 1.80 9.33 -19.43
N GLU A 5 1.51 9.45 -18.15
CA GLU A 5 2.30 10.28 -17.25
C GLU A 5 3.67 9.64 -16.96
N THR A 6 4.64 10.47 -16.63
CA THR A 6 5.91 9.97 -16.13
C THR A 6 5.66 9.25 -14.79
N PRO A 7 6.22 8.06 -14.58
CA PRO A 7 6.05 7.37 -13.30
C PRO A 7 6.51 8.23 -12.13
N GLN A 8 5.71 8.24 -11.07
CA GLN A 8 6.00 8.98 -9.84
C GLN A 8 6.61 8.03 -8.82
N ASN A 9 7.68 8.47 -8.19
CA ASN A 9 8.41 7.68 -7.22
C ASN A 9 7.95 8.01 -5.81
N ILE A 10 7.72 6.97 -5.00
CA ILE A 10 7.37 7.11 -3.59
C ILE A 10 8.34 6.25 -2.79
N LYS A 11 9.20 6.89 -2.00
CA LYS A 11 10.07 6.18 -1.07
C LYS A 11 9.31 5.97 0.24
N LEU A 12 9.26 4.73 0.71
CA LEU A 12 8.67 4.42 2.00
C LEU A 12 9.71 4.68 3.10
N ASP A 13 9.36 5.52 4.06
CA ASP A 13 10.25 5.80 5.17
C ASP A 13 10.34 4.61 6.13
N PHE A 14 11.24 4.69 7.11
CA PHE A 14 11.49 3.60 8.05
C PHE A 14 10.21 3.21 8.81
N HIS A 15 9.44 4.17 9.28
CA HIS A 15 8.21 3.89 10.05
C HIS A 15 7.16 3.22 9.20
N THR A 16 6.99 3.65 7.95
CA THR A 16 6.05 3.03 7.02
C THR A 16 6.46 1.58 6.72
N SER A 17 7.72 1.36 6.41
CA SER A 17 8.24 0.01 6.14
C SER A 17 8.11 -0.91 7.35
N GLU A 18 8.35 -0.37 8.54
CA GLU A 18 8.19 -1.10 9.79
C GLU A 18 6.76 -1.55 10.02
N CYS A 19 5.78 -0.65 9.84
CA CYS A 19 4.36 -1.01 9.92
C CYS A 19 3.98 -2.04 8.86
N ALA A 20 4.55 -1.95 7.66
CA ALA A 20 4.22 -2.83 6.56
C ALA A 20 4.68 -4.27 6.77
N THR A 21 5.64 -4.50 7.66
CA THR A 21 6.16 -5.86 7.93
C THR A 21 5.45 -6.57 9.07
N ALA A 22 4.48 -5.94 9.72
CA ALA A 22 3.72 -6.57 10.79
C ALA A 22 3.01 -7.83 10.29
N THR A 23 3.07 -8.91 11.07
CA THR A 23 2.42 -10.18 10.75
C THR A 23 1.23 -10.48 11.66
N THR A 24 1.08 -9.72 12.74
CA THR A 24 0.01 -9.87 13.72
C THR A 24 -0.55 -8.50 14.06
N TYR A 25 -1.86 -8.40 14.20
CA TYR A 25 -2.52 -7.15 14.60
C TYR A 25 -2.45 -7.02 16.11
N THR A 26 -1.48 -6.26 16.58
CA THR A 26 -1.30 -5.95 18.01
C THR A 26 -1.75 -4.53 18.30
N LYS A 27 -1.93 -4.21 19.57
CA LYS A 27 -2.24 -2.84 19.98
C LYS A 27 -1.13 -1.88 19.59
N GLN A 28 0.12 -2.32 19.68
CA GLN A 28 1.28 -1.50 19.27
C GLN A 28 1.25 -1.22 17.76
N HIS A 29 0.92 -2.22 16.96
CA HIS A 29 0.78 -2.04 15.51
C HIS A 29 -0.35 -1.06 15.20
N GLU A 30 -1.48 -1.19 15.88
CA GLU A 30 -2.61 -0.26 15.71
C GLU A 30 -2.18 1.17 16.04
N GLU A 31 -1.48 1.39 17.14
CA GLU A 31 -1.00 2.70 17.54
C GLU A 31 0.00 3.28 16.53
N ASN A 32 0.94 2.45 16.05
CA ASN A 32 1.91 2.85 15.04
C ASN A 32 1.22 3.27 13.74
N LEU A 33 0.21 2.51 13.33
CA LEU A 33 -0.54 2.80 12.12
C LEU A 33 -1.37 4.08 12.28
N LYS A 34 -1.97 4.30 13.45
CA LYS A 34 -2.68 5.55 13.75
C LYS A 34 -1.76 6.76 13.64
N MET A 35 -0.53 6.65 14.15
CA MET A 35 0.46 7.73 14.03
C MET A 35 0.75 8.08 12.57
N LEU A 36 0.93 7.07 11.73
CA LEU A 36 1.14 7.30 10.29
C LEU A 36 -0.07 7.98 9.66
N MET A 37 -1.27 7.52 9.97
CA MET A 37 -2.48 8.12 9.41
C MET A 37 -2.68 9.56 9.87
N ASP A 38 -2.34 9.87 11.12
CA ASP A 38 -2.35 11.25 11.61
C ASP A 38 -1.37 12.12 10.82
N MET A 39 -0.17 11.61 10.52
CA MET A 39 0.81 12.34 9.73
C MET A 39 0.31 12.70 8.33
N TYR A 40 -0.51 11.85 7.73
CA TYR A 40 -1.08 12.09 6.40
C TYR A 40 -2.43 12.81 6.45
N GLY A 41 -2.90 13.20 7.63
CA GLY A 41 -4.11 14.00 7.77
C GLY A 41 -5.42 13.23 7.66
N TYR A 42 -5.41 11.92 7.84
CA TYR A 42 -6.63 11.13 7.84
C TYR A 42 -7.46 11.42 9.10
N THR A 43 -8.77 11.55 8.93
CA THR A 43 -9.69 11.76 10.05
C THR A 43 -9.83 10.48 10.88
N GLU A 44 -10.37 10.61 12.09
CA GLU A 44 -10.60 9.45 12.97
C GLU A 44 -11.53 8.42 12.32
N ASP A 45 -12.62 8.87 11.68
CA ASP A 45 -13.54 7.96 10.99
C ASP A 45 -12.83 7.22 9.84
N GLU A 46 -12.01 7.92 9.07
CA GLU A 46 -11.23 7.33 7.99
C GLU A 46 -10.22 6.32 8.53
N GLN A 47 -9.55 6.66 9.64
CA GLN A 47 -8.61 5.76 10.29
C GLN A 47 -9.29 4.48 10.76
N ASN A 48 -10.49 4.58 11.33
CA ASN A 48 -11.23 3.41 11.81
C ASN A 48 -11.55 2.44 10.68
N ILE A 49 -11.92 2.96 9.51
CA ILE A 49 -12.17 2.13 8.32
C ILE A 49 -10.89 1.40 7.90
N LEU A 50 -9.77 2.11 7.84
CA LEU A 50 -8.49 1.54 7.40
C LEU A 50 -7.93 0.56 8.43
N LEU A 51 -8.10 0.81 9.72
CA LEU A 51 -7.68 -0.11 10.77
C LEU A 51 -8.44 -1.43 10.69
N LYS A 52 -9.72 -1.38 10.39
CA LYS A 52 -10.52 -2.60 10.21
C LYS A 52 -10.03 -3.42 9.01
N ILE A 53 -9.69 -2.75 7.92
CA ILE A 53 -9.14 -3.41 6.73
C ILE A 53 -7.81 -4.08 7.08
N GLU A 54 -6.93 -3.40 7.81
CA GLU A 54 -5.65 -3.96 8.23
C GLU A 54 -5.83 -5.15 9.16
N GLN A 55 -6.77 -5.06 10.10
CA GLN A 55 -7.07 -6.16 11.01
C GLN A 55 -7.55 -7.39 10.26
N GLU A 56 -8.45 -7.21 9.30
CA GLU A 56 -8.94 -8.31 8.47
C GLU A 56 -7.82 -8.92 7.64
N ARG A 57 -6.94 -8.09 7.06
CA ARG A 57 -5.79 -8.55 6.30
C ARG A 57 -4.87 -9.45 7.13
N LEU A 58 -4.52 -9.00 8.33
CA LEU A 58 -3.61 -9.75 9.21
C LEU A 58 -4.26 -11.01 9.76
N ASN A 59 -5.57 -10.97 10.04
CA ASN A 59 -6.29 -12.16 10.50
C ASN A 59 -6.34 -13.26 9.44
N THR A 60 -6.32 -12.91 8.17
CA THR A 60 -6.37 -13.87 7.07
C THR A 60 -5.00 -14.21 6.49
N LEU A 61 -3.95 -13.54 6.95
CA LEU A 61 -2.60 -13.68 6.37
C LEU A 61 -2.10 -15.13 6.39
N ASN A 62 -2.41 -15.86 7.45
CA ASN A 62 -1.97 -17.26 7.60
C ASN A 62 -2.83 -18.26 6.84
N THR A 63 -3.99 -17.83 6.31
CA THR A 63 -4.92 -18.69 5.57
C THR A 63 -4.88 -18.47 4.07
N ILE A 64 -4.24 -17.39 3.62
CA ILE A 64 -4.09 -17.04 2.21
C ILE A 64 -2.76 -17.61 1.72
N SER A 65 -2.78 -18.23 0.53
CA SER A 65 -1.55 -18.69 -0.10
C SER A 65 -0.59 -17.51 -0.27
N PRO A 66 0.71 -17.69 0.01
CA PRO A 66 1.69 -16.64 -0.19
C PRO A 66 1.64 -16.12 -1.62
N LYS A 67 1.87 -14.82 -1.80
CA LYS A 67 2.08 -14.26 -3.13
C LYS A 67 3.26 -14.97 -3.79
N ALA A 68 3.28 -14.92 -5.12
CA ALA A 68 4.33 -15.61 -5.89
C ALA A 68 5.68 -14.89 -5.81
N PHE A 69 6.21 -14.77 -4.62
CA PHE A 69 7.59 -14.31 -4.43
C PHE A 69 8.57 -15.38 -4.84
N PRO A 70 9.80 -14.98 -5.26
CA PRO A 70 10.84 -15.94 -5.56
C PRO A 70 11.13 -16.89 -4.40
N THR A 71 11.41 -18.16 -4.73
CA THR A 71 11.80 -19.15 -3.73
C THR A 71 13.31 -19.07 -3.48
N ASN A 72 13.73 -19.44 -2.27
CA ASN A 72 15.14 -19.44 -1.86
C ASN A 72 15.83 -18.10 -2.10
N PRO A 73 15.25 -16.96 -1.64
CA PRO A 73 15.88 -15.67 -1.83
C PRO A 73 17.11 -15.50 -0.94
N GLU A 74 18.02 -14.64 -1.38
CA GLU A 74 19.17 -14.22 -0.59
C GLU A 74 18.91 -12.81 -0.03
N VAL A 75 19.50 -12.52 1.12
CA VAL A 75 19.40 -11.17 1.69
C VAL A 75 19.94 -10.15 0.69
N GLY A 76 19.14 -9.11 0.44
CA GLY A 76 19.47 -8.08 -0.55
C GLY A 76 18.80 -8.29 -1.90
N ASP A 77 18.16 -9.44 -2.13
CA ASP A 77 17.40 -9.66 -3.36
C ASP A 77 16.22 -8.69 -3.43
N VAL A 78 15.93 -8.22 -4.64
CA VAL A 78 14.82 -7.31 -4.92
C VAL A 78 13.83 -7.99 -5.86
N TYR A 79 12.55 -7.82 -5.56
CA TYR A 79 11.46 -8.32 -6.39
C TYR A 79 10.44 -7.23 -6.63
N LYS A 80 10.10 -6.99 -7.88
CA LYS A 80 9.11 -5.98 -8.27
C LYS A 80 7.78 -6.65 -8.54
N GLN A 81 6.72 -6.12 -7.96
CA GLN A 81 5.37 -6.58 -8.22
C GLN A 81 4.53 -5.42 -8.74
N THR A 82 3.86 -5.64 -9.87
CA THR A 82 3.04 -4.62 -10.53
C THR A 82 1.57 -4.94 -10.36
N TYR A 83 0.81 -3.89 -10.04
CA TYR A 83 -0.64 -3.95 -9.89
C TYR A 83 -1.26 -2.91 -10.83
N THR A 84 -2.35 -3.28 -11.48
CA THR A 84 -3.08 -2.37 -12.37
C THR A 84 -4.54 -2.33 -11.95
N ILE A 85 -5.09 -1.13 -11.88
CA ILE A 85 -6.49 -0.93 -11.51
C ILE A 85 -7.11 0.13 -12.41
N GLY A 86 -8.27 -0.19 -13.00
CA GLY A 86 -9.02 0.75 -13.81
C GLY A 86 -9.68 1.83 -12.95
N ILE A 87 -9.94 2.99 -13.56
CA ILE A 87 -10.48 4.14 -12.83
C ILE A 87 -11.83 3.84 -12.18
N ASN A 88 -12.73 3.16 -12.87
CA ASN A 88 -14.05 2.89 -12.33
C ASN A 88 -13.99 2.02 -11.06
N THR A 89 -13.10 1.05 -11.04
CA THR A 89 -12.88 0.21 -9.86
C THR A 89 -12.20 1.01 -8.74
N LEU A 90 -11.22 1.83 -9.09
CA LEU A 90 -10.47 2.62 -8.13
C LEU A 90 -11.36 3.58 -7.34
N ILE A 91 -12.30 4.24 -8.00
CA ILE A 91 -13.16 5.24 -7.37
C ILE A 91 -14.56 4.72 -7.03
N ALA A 92 -14.79 3.41 -7.17
CA ALA A 92 -16.12 2.82 -6.91
C ALA A 92 -16.61 3.10 -5.48
N GLY A 93 -15.71 3.10 -4.51
CA GLY A 93 -16.02 3.44 -3.11
C GLY A 93 -15.91 4.93 -2.78
N GLY A 94 -15.55 5.75 -3.76
CA GLY A 94 -15.34 7.18 -3.60
C GLY A 94 -13.93 7.58 -4.04
N ASN A 95 -13.71 8.89 -4.16
CA ASN A 95 -12.46 9.44 -4.68
C ASN A 95 -11.61 10.18 -3.65
N SER A 96 -11.95 10.10 -2.37
CA SER A 96 -11.10 10.63 -1.32
C SER A 96 -9.87 9.75 -1.12
N ALA A 97 -8.82 10.31 -0.53
CA ALA A 97 -7.59 9.55 -0.25
C ALA A 97 -7.88 8.29 0.57
N ALA A 98 -8.71 8.40 1.61
CA ALA A 98 -9.06 7.26 2.45
C ALA A 98 -9.82 6.16 1.69
N GLN A 99 -10.75 6.56 0.83
CA GLN A 99 -11.53 5.61 0.02
C GLN A 99 -10.65 4.91 -1.01
N ILE A 100 -9.74 5.64 -1.63
CA ILE A 100 -8.77 5.08 -2.57
C ILE A 100 -7.81 4.12 -1.85
N ALA A 101 -7.31 4.51 -0.68
CA ALA A 101 -6.45 3.65 0.14
C ALA A 101 -7.15 2.33 0.49
N ALA A 102 -8.41 2.42 0.91
CA ALA A 102 -9.21 1.24 1.24
C ALA A 102 -9.37 0.31 0.04
N THR A 103 -9.68 0.87 -1.12
CA THR A 103 -9.86 0.09 -2.35
C THR A 103 -8.57 -0.65 -2.74
N ILE A 104 -7.45 0.06 -2.75
CA ILE A 104 -6.15 -0.53 -3.13
C ILE A 104 -5.72 -1.60 -2.13
N ALA A 105 -5.81 -1.30 -0.84
CA ALA A 105 -5.41 -2.24 0.21
C ALA A 105 -6.22 -3.54 0.14
N LYS A 106 -7.54 -3.43 -0.05
CA LYS A 106 -8.42 -4.60 -0.14
C LYS A 106 -8.19 -5.39 -1.43
N LYS A 107 -8.13 -4.70 -2.56
CA LYS A 107 -8.02 -5.36 -3.87
C LYS A 107 -6.73 -6.14 -4.01
N PHE A 108 -5.63 -5.58 -3.57
CA PHE A 108 -4.30 -6.16 -3.75
C PHE A 108 -3.73 -6.79 -2.49
N ASN A 109 -4.51 -6.80 -1.42
CA ASN A 109 -4.09 -7.32 -0.11
C ASN A 109 -2.77 -6.71 0.36
N LEU A 110 -2.65 -5.39 0.20
CA LEU A 110 -1.46 -4.65 0.62
C LEU A 110 -1.61 -4.13 2.05
N PRO A 111 -0.50 -4.00 2.79
CA PRO A 111 -0.54 -3.33 4.08
C PRO A 111 -1.08 -1.90 3.93
N VAL A 112 -1.94 -1.48 4.85
CA VAL A 112 -2.51 -0.14 4.81
C VAL A 112 -1.39 0.92 4.86
N ALA A 113 -0.35 0.70 5.67
CA ALA A 113 0.77 1.64 5.77
C ALA A 113 1.40 1.96 4.41
N VAL A 114 1.46 0.99 3.52
CA VAL A 114 2.07 1.15 2.20
C VAL A 114 1.24 2.06 1.30
N VAL A 115 -0.08 2.01 1.42
CA VAL A 115 -0.97 2.72 0.49
C VAL A 115 -1.34 4.13 0.94
N LEU A 116 -0.99 4.55 2.15
CA LEU A 116 -1.41 5.86 2.68
C LEU A 116 -0.90 7.03 1.84
N ASN A 117 0.40 7.08 1.62
CA ASN A 117 0.99 8.16 0.82
C ASN A 117 0.59 8.04 -0.66
N LEU A 118 0.58 6.82 -1.17
CA LEU A 118 0.18 6.53 -2.55
C LEU A 118 -1.24 7.03 -2.82
N ALA A 119 -2.18 6.72 -1.93
CA ALA A 119 -3.57 7.12 -2.10
C ALA A 119 -3.75 8.64 -2.07
N SER A 120 -3.01 9.33 -1.21
CA SER A 120 -3.04 10.80 -1.16
C SER A 120 -2.54 11.40 -2.47
N ALA A 121 -1.46 10.86 -3.02
CA ALA A 121 -0.89 11.34 -4.28
C ALA A 121 -1.87 11.07 -5.45
N ILE A 122 -2.44 9.88 -5.50
CA ILE A 122 -3.41 9.53 -6.55
C ILE A 122 -4.65 10.41 -6.45
N ALA A 123 -5.18 10.63 -5.25
CA ALA A 123 -6.36 11.48 -5.05
C ALA A 123 -6.10 12.90 -5.55
N ALA A 124 -4.92 13.44 -5.29
CA ALA A 124 -4.53 14.77 -5.78
C ALA A 124 -4.46 14.82 -7.31
N ASP A 125 -3.88 13.78 -7.92
CA ASP A 125 -3.79 13.70 -9.38
C ASP A 125 -5.17 13.57 -10.03
N LEU A 126 -6.07 12.79 -9.44
CA LEU A 126 -7.44 12.64 -9.93
C LEU A 126 -8.21 13.96 -9.89
N ALA A 127 -7.96 14.77 -8.87
CA ALA A 127 -8.60 16.08 -8.74
C ALA A 127 -8.16 17.03 -9.86
N ASN A 128 -6.95 16.85 -10.39
CA ASN A 128 -6.36 17.74 -11.39
C ASN A 128 -6.41 17.18 -12.81
N ASN A 129 -6.70 15.89 -12.99
CA ASN A 129 -6.69 15.25 -14.29
C ASN A 129 -7.89 14.33 -14.44
N LYS A 130 -8.84 14.74 -15.30
CA LYS A 130 -10.11 14.03 -15.46
C LYS A 130 -10.08 12.93 -16.52
N ASN A 131 -8.98 12.81 -17.29
CA ASN A 131 -8.91 11.89 -18.44
C ASN A 131 -8.06 10.66 -18.12
N ILE A 132 -8.14 10.17 -16.89
CA ILE A 132 -7.37 9.01 -16.45
C ILE A 132 -8.23 7.76 -16.66
N ASN A 133 -7.62 6.72 -17.26
CA ASN A 133 -8.26 5.42 -17.45
C ASN A 133 -7.94 4.45 -16.32
N GLY A 134 -6.81 4.64 -15.66
CA GLY A 134 -6.43 3.79 -14.56
C GLY A 134 -5.08 4.15 -13.98
N VAL A 135 -4.63 3.32 -13.05
CA VAL A 135 -3.35 3.50 -12.35
C VAL A 135 -2.59 2.18 -12.38
N LYS A 136 -1.30 2.27 -12.68
CA LYS A 136 -0.36 1.15 -12.60
C LYS A 136 0.59 1.41 -11.45
N ILE A 137 0.66 0.47 -10.51
CA ILE A 137 1.46 0.59 -9.30
C ILE A 137 2.52 -0.49 -9.31
N THR A 138 3.77 -0.12 -9.07
CA THR A 138 4.88 -1.08 -8.94
C THR A 138 5.48 -0.94 -7.55
N VAL A 139 5.57 -2.05 -6.82
CA VAL A 139 6.16 -2.10 -5.48
C VAL A 139 7.46 -2.90 -5.56
N ASP A 140 8.54 -2.31 -5.04
CA ASP A 140 9.84 -2.97 -4.92
C ASP A 140 9.95 -3.55 -3.52
N TYR A 141 10.06 -4.89 -3.45
CA TYR A 141 10.28 -5.60 -2.20
C TYR A 141 11.75 -6.00 -2.11
N THR A 142 12.31 -5.88 -0.92
CA THR A 142 13.67 -6.32 -0.63
C THR A 142 13.62 -7.42 0.42
N TYR A 143 14.36 -8.51 0.20
CA TYR A 143 14.46 -9.60 1.15
C TYR A 143 15.53 -9.30 2.20
N GLY A 144 15.18 -9.45 3.46
CA GLY A 144 16.10 -9.20 4.56
C GLY A 144 15.42 -9.30 5.92
N PRO A 145 16.12 -8.88 6.97
CA PRO A 145 15.55 -8.89 8.32
C PRO A 145 14.34 -7.97 8.43
N THR A 146 13.29 -8.47 9.05
CA THR A 146 12.11 -7.67 9.42
C THR A 146 12.20 -7.27 10.90
N ASN A 147 11.24 -6.47 11.37
CA ASN A 147 11.23 -6.04 12.78
C ASN A 147 11.19 -7.17 13.79
N ASP A 148 10.59 -8.28 13.40
CA ASP A 148 10.48 -9.45 14.27
C ASP A 148 11.76 -10.30 14.26
N GLY A 149 12.82 -9.86 13.58
CA GLY A 149 14.07 -10.60 13.46
C GLY A 149 14.00 -11.77 12.49
N VAL A 150 12.87 -11.96 11.83
CA VAL A 150 12.66 -13.02 10.84
C VAL A 150 12.97 -12.46 9.45
N LEU A 151 13.58 -13.26 8.59
CA LEU A 151 13.82 -12.86 7.21
C LEU A 151 12.50 -12.83 6.44
N GLY A 152 12.32 -11.81 5.64
CA GLY A 152 11.10 -11.65 4.83
C GLY A 152 11.24 -10.55 3.81
N TRP A 153 10.20 -10.39 2.99
CA TRP A 153 10.13 -9.37 1.96
C TRP A 153 9.50 -8.09 2.52
N THR A 154 10.23 -6.99 2.40
CA THR A 154 9.79 -5.68 2.90
C THR A 154 9.60 -4.73 1.75
N PRO A 155 8.41 -4.09 1.58
CA PRO A 155 8.24 -3.05 0.58
C PRO A 155 9.01 -1.80 1.02
N GLY A 156 9.89 -1.28 0.14
CA GLY A 156 10.72 -0.12 0.46
C GLY A 156 10.60 1.02 -0.53
N TYR A 157 10.08 0.74 -1.69
CA TYR A 157 10.00 1.72 -2.76
C TYR A 157 8.80 1.42 -3.66
N MET A 158 8.14 2.46 -4.11
CA MET A 158 7.00 2.34 -5.01
C MET A 158 7.08 3.35 -6.13
N THR A 159 6.52 2.96 -7.27
CA THR A 159 6.22 3.89 -8.34
C THR A 159 4.77 3.74 -8.74
N TYR A 160 4.17 4.81 -9.22
CA TYR A 160 2.87 4.72 -9.85
C TYR A 160 2.83 5.59 -11.09
N GLU A 161 2.04 5.19 -12.05
CA GLU A 161 1.79 5.98 -13.25
C GLU A 161 0.32 5.92 -13.61
N LEU A 162 -0.18 7.04 -14.13
CA LEU A 162 -1.55 7.16 -14.63
C LEU A 162 -1.56 6.84 -16.12
N TYR A 163 -2.64 6.21 -16.57
CA TYR A 163 -2.78 5.94 -18.00
C TYR A 163 -4.18 6.18 -18.50
#